data_6f9de3a2b986003b42d97a5b8360d230
#
_entry.id   6f9de3a2b986003b42d97a5b8360d230
#
_cell.length_a   1.000
_cell.length_b   1.000
_cell.length_c   1.000
_cell.angle_alpha   90.00
_cell.angle_beta   90.00
_cell.angle_gamma   90.00
#
_symmetry.space_group_name_H-M   'P 1'
#
loop_
_entity.id
_entity.type
_entity.pdbx_description
1 polymer ?
#
loop_
_entity_poly.entity_id
_entity_poly.type
_entity_poly.pdbx_seq_one_letter_code
_entity_poly.pdbx_strand_id
1 'polypeptide(L)'
;MMTQRRRLKLGEILVAQGYISEEQLVGALQEHKRTGISLGTVLVKMGFITEEDLTGVLGKQIQLSQKKRIGEVLMEQGLISEQQLMQGLAEQQKTGEQLGKCLVRLRFITDEKLVDVLSAQLDVPRIVLENFNFNRRLIQLIPEEIVRKYKVIPLFERDGVLTVAMADPTNLRTLDHIKFKTGKEIDPVISSEQSITAAIEKNYSSGLEQMTELLGTQQPQDLDVVKEEDEYSDKLSDEEGAQVIKIVNIIISQAITERASDIHVEPMDRYCRLRYRIDGELVEKNPIPLQMRAQIVSRLKIMSGMDIAEKRKPQDGRFQIRHEGREIDVRVSTFPAMTRNRGVNEKIVMRILDPQSSNITLDAMGFMPLMKQQFEELITRPNGIILVTGPTGSGKSSTMYAALQRIYDVTANIVTMEDPVEYHLDGVNQGQINPKAGFTFADGMRSILRQDPDIIMVGEMRDLETCEMAIQAALTGHLVLSTLHTNDSAAAFTRLMDMGLEPYLITSTIIGILAQRLVRSLCQRCKEAYEPDAELLKRIGLKAGIRLYKAKGCAQCQNTGYKGRLAIFELLMPDEQIQKLVMQRAVAAEIKQYCLKKGGFDTLRRDGLRKAIEGLTTVEQVLGATQND
;
A
#
# COMPACT_ATOMS: atom_id res chain seq x y z
N MET A 1 28.61 14.41 21.63
CA MET A 1 28.82 15.06 22.95
C MET A 1 28.21 16.45 22.89
N MET A 2 26.97 16.61 23.29
CA MET A 2 26.38 17.92 23.58
C MET A 2 25.68 17.78 24.92
N THR A 3 26.35 18.31 25.91
CA THR A 3 25.98 18.27 27.33
C THR A 3 24.78 19.16 27.58
N GLN A 4 23.77 18.60 28.25
CA GLN A 4 22.62 19.29 28.82
C GLN A 4 23.07 20.51 29.63
N ARG A 5 22.63 21.72 29.24
CA ARG A 5 22.69 22.89 30.13
C ARG A 5 21.41 22.93 31.01
N ARG A 6 21.40 22.13 32.08
CA ARG A 6 20.52 22.37 33.25
C ARG A 6 20.83 23.75 33.82
N ARG A 7 19.79 24.55 34.17
CA ARG A 7 19.97 25.71 35.06
C ARG A 7 20.55 25.18 36.36
N LEU A 8 21.84 25.30 36.52
CA LEU A 8 22.54 24.91 37.74
C LEU A 8 22.04 25.83 38.87
N LYS A 9 21.53 25.27 39.95
CA LYS A 9 21.19 26.00 41.16
C LYS A 9 22.49 26.52 41.76
N LEU A 10 22.45 27.61 42.55
CA LEU A 10 23.62 28.23 43.14
C LEU A 10 24.61 27.21 43.77
N GLY A 11 24.10 26.20 44.47
CA GLY A 11 24.92 25.14 45.03
C GLY A 11 25.66 24.29 44.00
N GLU A 12 24.99 23.94 42.88
CA GLU A 12 25.60 23.16 41.82
C GLU A 12 26.69 23.96 41.07
N ILE A 13 26.51 25.29 40.94
CA ILE A 13 27.50 26.16 40.32
C ILE A 13 28.77 26.27 41.23
N LEU A 14 28.57 26.40 42.54
CA LEU A 14 29.66 26.47 43.49
C LEU A 14 30.47 25.18 43.56
N VAL A 15 29.82 24.02 43.45
CA VAL A 15 30.50 22.71 43.35
C VAL A 15 31.24 22.58 42.02
N ALA A 16 30.59 22.93 40.91
CA ALA A 16 31.18 22.82 39.56
C ALA A 16 32.39 23.76 39.37
N GLN A 17 32.45 24.86 40.07
CA GLN A 17 33.58 25.81 40.05
C GLN A 17 34.64 25.53 41.15
N GLY A 18 34.43 24.49 41.97
CA GLY A 18 35.40 24.06 42.97
C GLY A 18 35.45 24.90 44.23
N TYR A 19 34.45 25.79 44.49
CA TYR A 19 34.35 26.59 45.69
C TYR A 19 33.97 25.75 46.91
N ILE A 20 33.14 24.72 46.72
CA ILE A 20 32.68 23.79 47.76
C ILE A 20 32.63 22.37 47.26
N SER A 21 32.72 21.37 48.15
CA SER A 21 32.51 19.97 47.85
C SER A 21 31.01 19.59 47.87
N GLU A 22 30.63 18.46 47.25
CA GLU A 22 29.28 17.93 47.32
C GLU A 22 28.83 17.67 48.77
N GLU A 23 29.73 17.18 49.62
CA GLU A 23 29.45 16.97 51.05
C GLU A 23 29.15 18.28 51.79
N GLN A 24 29.92 19.32 51.49
CA GLN A 24 29.71 20.67 52.05
C GLN A 24 28.38 21.27 51.58
N LEU A 25 27.95 21.02 50.32
CA LEU A 25 26.66 21.44 49.79
C LEU A 25 25.52 20.72 50.51
N VAL A 26 25.61 19.41 50.73
CA VAL A 26 24.59 18.63 51.47
C VAL A 26 24.44 19.15 52.91
N GLY A 27 25.53 19.42 53.60
CA GLY A 27 25.49 19.97 54.95
C GLY A 27 24.84 21.36 54.99
N ALA A 28 25.18 22.24 54.04
CA ALA A 28 24.60 23.56 53.94
C ALA A 28 23.11 23.55 53.57
N LEU A 29 22.67 22.60 52.77
CA LEU A 29 21.24 22.40 52.42
C LEU A 29 20.42 21.91 53.60
N GLN A 30 20.98 21.08 54.47
CA GLN A 30 20.34 20.64 55.70
C GLN A 30 20.16 21.82 56.68
N GLU A 31 21.18 22.65 56.85
CA GLU A 31 21.13 23.82 57.68
C GLU A 31 20.22 24.91 57.13
N HIS A 32 20.19 25.12 55.82
CA HIS A 32 19.22 25.97 55.12
C HIS A 32 17.76 25.55 55.41
N LYS A 33 17.47 24.24 55.34
CA LYS A 33 16.13 23.72 55.69
C LYS A 33 15.76 23.89 57.16
N ARG A 34 16.74 23.81 58.06
CA ARG A 34 16.55 23.92 59.50
C ARG A 34 16.32 25.37 59.94
N THR A 35 17.06 26.31 59.32
CA THR A 35 17.08 27.73 59.79
C THR A 35 16.26 28.67 58.95
N GLY A 36 15.85 28.29 57.72
CA GLY A 36 15.16 29.17 56.77
C GLY A 36 16.03 30.27 56.16
N ILE A 37 17.33 30.33 56.49
CA ILE A 37 18.29 31.32 55.97
C ILE A 37 18.68 30.93 54.53
N SER A 38 18.95 31.91 53.66
CA SER A 38 19.33 31.64 52.27
C SER A 38 20.58 30.77 52.19
N LEU A 39 20.63 29.83 51.20
CA LEU A 39 21.75 28.87 51.02
C LEU A 39 23.12 29.59 50.93
N GLY A 40 23.19 30.70 50.20
CA GLY A 40 24.42 31.49 50.08
C GLY A 40 24.88 32.04 51.43
N THR A 41 23.98 32.58 52.24
CA THR A 41 24.29 33.09 53.58
C THR A 41 24.69 31.96 54.53
N VAL A 42 24.11 30.78 54.42
CA VAL A 42 24.48 29.60 55.21
C VAL A 42 25.89 29.16 54.86
N LEU A 43 26.25 29.10 53.57
CA LEU A 43 27.60 28.71 53.10
C LEU A 43 28.69 29.68 53.60
N VAL A 44 28.40 30.99 53.64
CA VAL A 44 29.29 31.99 54.19
C VAL A 44 29.40 31.83 55.70
N LYS A 45 28.31 31.64 56.45
CA LYS A 45 28.31 31.41 57.89
C LYS A 45 29.04 30.14 58.32
N MET A 46 28.98 29.10 57.49
CA MET A 46 29.70 27.84 57.72
C MET A 46 31.19 27.94 57.33
N GLY A 47 31.61 29.08 56.79
CA GLY A 47 33.00 29.32 56.39
C GLY A 47 33.45 28.55 55.14
N PHE A 48 32.52 28.05 54.33
CA PHE A 48 32.82 27.30 53.12
C PHE A 48 33.14 28.20 51.93
N ILE A 49 32.61 29.45 51.90
CA ILE A 49 32.91 30.47 50.88
C ILE A 49 32.98 31.84 51.53
N THR A 50 33.66 32.79 50.90
CA THR A 50 33.66 34.19 51.33
C THR A 50 32.48 34.96 50.74
N GLU A 51 32.16 36.16 51.32
CA GLU A 51 31.14 37.05 50.75
C GLU A 51 31.52 37.56 49.35
N GLU A 52 32.85 37.71 49.09
CA GLU A 52 33.39 38.08 47.76
C GLU A 52 33.16 36.97 46.72
N ASP A 53 33.40 35.70 47.09
CA ASP A 53 33.14 34.55 46.24
C ASP A 53 31.64 34.41 45.91
N LEU A 54 30.79 34.57 46.94
CA LEU A 54 29.33 34.53 46.75
C LEU A 54 28.87 35.66 45.82
N THR A 55 29.38 36.87 45.99
CA THR A 55 29.03 38.02 45.15
C THR A 55 29.53 37.84 43.72
N GLY A 56 30.75 37.27 43.53
CA GLY A 56 31.31 36.96 42.22
C GLY A 56 30.49 35.90 41.45
N VAL A 57 30.04 34.84 42.13
CA VAL A 57 29.22 33.78 41.53
C VAL A 57 27.79 34.26 41.26
N LEU A 58 27.19 35.03 42.17
CA LEU A 58 25.89 35.68 41.97
C LEU A 58 25.94 36.71 40.83
N GLY A 59 27.02 37.50 40.72
CA GLY A 59 27.22 38.44 39.60
C GLY A 59 27.28 37.73 38.25
N LYS A 60 28.00 36.59 38.15
CA LYS A 60 27.99 35.76 36.97
C LYS A 60 26.67 35.09 36.68
N GLN A 61 25.92 34.70 37.70
CA GLN A 61 24.57 34.16 37.58
C GLN A 61 23.57 35.24 37.10
N ILE A 62 23.74 36.50 37.50
CA ILE A 62 22.96 37.65 37.04
C ILE A 62 23.31 37.98 35.57
N GLN A 63 24.58 37.91 35.15
CA GLN A 63 24.99 38.10 33.76
C GLN A 63 24.45 36.97 32.84
N LEU A 64 24.36 35.73 33.31
CA LEU A 64 23.73 34.62 32.61
C LEU A 64 22.19 34.71 32.58
N SER A 65 21.57 35.51 33.43
CA SER A 65 20.11 35.72 33.47
C SER A 65 19.63 37.00 32.78
N GLN A 66 20.50 37.83 32.22
CA GLN A 66 20.12 38.97 31.38
C GLN A 66 19.97 38.54 29.91
N LYS A 67 19.08 37.59 29.62
CA LYS A 67 18.50 37.53 28.28
C LYS A 67 17.60 38.74 28.10
N LYS A 68 17.95 39.66 27.21
CA LYS A 68 17.13 40.83 26.84
C LYS A 68 15.68 40.39 26.62
N ARG A 69 14.73 41.21 27.02
CA ARG A 69 13.31 40.92 26.78
C ARG A 69 13.03 40.92 25.27
N ILE A 70 12.16 40.03 24.81
CA ILE A 70 11.86 39.90 23.37
C ILE A 70 11.50 41.24 22.70
N GLY A 71 10.79 42.12 23.39
CA GLY A 71 10.46 43.46 22.88
C GLY A 71 11.70 44.33 22.62
N GLU A 72 12.71 44.24 23.49
CA GLU A 72 13.98 44.97 23.34
C GLU A 72 14.79 44.44 22.14
N VAL A 73 14.82 43.11 21.99
CA VAL A 73 15.51 42.47 20.85
C VAL A 73 14.85 42.84 19.54
N LEU A 74 13.53 42.87 19.47
CA LEU A 74 12.78 43.26 18.28
C LEU A 74 13.00 44.72 17.89
N MET A 75 13.13 45.63 18.89
CA MET A 75 13.47 47.04 18.64
C MET A 75 14.93 47.20 18.15
N GLU A 76 15.88 46.53 18.79
CA GLU A 76 17.29 46.61 18.41
C GLU A 76 17.53 46.10 16.97
N GLN A 77 16.75 45.09 16.53
CA GLN A 77 16.78 44.60 15.17
C GLN A 77 15.98 45.47 14.19
N GLY A 78 15.36 46.55 14.65
CA GLY A 78 14.56 47.44 13.81
C GLY A 78 13.26 46.83 13.28
N LEU A 79 12.78 45.74 13.88
CA LEU A 79 11.59 45.02 13.46
C LEU A 79 10.30 45.67 13.93
N ILE A 80 10.34 46.41 15.08
CA ILE A 80 9.23 47.19 15.64
C ILE A 80 9.72 48.51 16.15
N SER A 81 8.86 49.53 16.13
CA SER A 81 9.10 50.81 16.77
C SER A 81 8.70 50.82 18.25
N GLU A 82 9.17 51.81 19.02
CA GLU A 82 8.80 51.99 20.42
C GLU A 82 7.27 52.14 20.60
N GLN A 83 6.60 52.85 19.70
CA GLN A 83 5.15 53.00 19.71
C GLN A 83 4.43 51.66 19.49
N GLN A 84 4.93 50.83 18.58
CA GLN A 84 4.40 49.51 18.33
C GLN A 84 4.63 48.55 19.52
N LEU A 85 5.77 48.66 20.19
CA LEU A 85 6.03 47.92 21.42
C LEU A 85 5.04 48.31 22.53
N MET A 86 4.80 49.61 22.73
CA MET A 86 3.82 50.09 23.71
C MET A 86 2.41 49.58 23.43
N GLN A 87 1.98 49.60 22.17
CA GLN A 87 0.68 49.04 21.75
C GLN A 87 0.61 47.52 21.99
N GLY A 88 1.68 46.79 21.71
CA GLY A 88 1.77 45.36 21.99
C GLY A 88 1.69 45.04 23.49
N LEU A 89 2.35 45.82 24.32
CA LEU A 89 2.31 45.66 25.78
C LEU A 89 0.92 46.01 26.36
N ALA A 90 0.26 47.04 25.84
CA ALA A 90 -1.10 47.38 26.23
C ALA A 90 -2.10 46.26 25.85
N GLU A 91 -1.90 45.65 24.67
CA GLU A 91 -2.73 44.52 24.24
C GLU A 91 -2.45 43.24 25.06
N GLN A 92 -1.19 43.02 25.44
CA GLN A 92 -0.81 41.95 26.35
C GLN A 92 -1.50 42.07 27.70
N GLN A 93 -1.57 43.29 28.27
CA GLN A 93 -2.27 43.53 29.54
C GLN A 93 -3.77 43.25 29.47
N LYS A 94 -4.39 43.50 28.29
CA LYS A 94 -5.84 43.25 28.09
C LYS A 94 -6.16 41.78 27.91
N THR A 95 -5.31 41.03 27.16
CA THR A 95 -5.61 39.68 26.74
C THR A 95 -4.93 38.61 27.57
N GLY A 96 -3.85 38.94 28.28
CA GLY A 96 -3.02 37.96 28.99
C GLY A 96 -2.14 37.09 28.10
N GLU A 97 -2.12 37.33 26.78
CA GLU A 97 -1.31 36.59 25.83
C GLU A 97 0.17 37.00 25.86
N GLN A 98 1.04 36.19 25.30
CA GLN A 98 2.47 36.55 25.17
C GLN A 98 2.66 37.72 24.19
N LEU A 99 3.59 38.62 24.48
CA LEU A 99 3.85 39.84 23.71
C LEU A 99 4.09 39.55 22.22
N GLY A 100 4.86 38.49 21.90
CA GLY A 100 5.12 38.09 20.51
C GLY A 100 3.84 37.78 19.74
N LYS A 101 2.89 37.08 20.36
CA LYS A 101 1.59 36.77 19.75
C LYS A 101 0.74 38.02 19.54
N CYS A 102 0.76 38.94 20.51
CA CYS A 102 0.06 40.23 20.38
C CYS A 102 0.62 41.05 19.20
N LEU A 103 1.95 41.11 19.05
CA LEU A 103 2.59 41.84 17.94
C LEU A 103 2.27 41.22 16.55
N VAL A 104 2.21 39.90 16.45
CA VAL A 104 1.79 39.21 15.22
C VAL A 104 0.31 39.49 14.93
N ARG A 105 -0.59 39.40 15.91
CA ARG A 105 -2.01 39.70 15.77
C ARG A 105 -2.27 41.15 15.33
N LEU A 106 -1.48 42.10 15.87
CA LEU A 106 -1.51 43.50 15.46
C LEU A 106 -0.84 43.76 14.09
N ARG A 107 -0.30 42.73 13.44
CA ARG A 107 0.41 42.77 12.16
C ARG A 107 1.66 43.66 12.15
N PHE A 108 2.28 43.85 13.31
CA PHE A 108 3.53 44.61 13.42
C PHE A 108 4.73 43.75 13.00
N ILE A 109 4.67 42.45 13.21
CA ILE A 109 5.67 41.47 12.73
C ILE A 109 4.96 40.26 12.15
N THR A 110 5.66 39.51 11.27
CA THR A 110 5.19 38.21 10.77
C THR A 110 5.55 37.09 11.74
N ASP A 111 4.77 35.99 11.74
CA ASP A 111 5.02 34.82 12.59
C ASP A 111 6.42 34.22 12.32
N GLU A 112 6.86 34.21 11.06
CA GLU A 112 8.19 33.73 10.68
C GLU A 112 9.33 34.56 11.30
N LYS A 113 9.23 35.90 11.27
CA LYS A 113 10.22 36.79 11.88
C LYS A 113 10.26 36.65 13.40
N LEU A 114 9.10 36.43 14.04
CA LEU A 114 9.03 36.14 15.47
C LEU A 114 9.79 34.84 15.78
N VAL A 115 9.59 33.80 14.99
CA VAL A 115 10.27 32.50 15.13
C VAL A 115 11.79 32.65 14.98
N ASP A 116 12.28 33.46 14.02
CA ASP A 116 13.72 33.72 13.84
C ASP A 116 14.33 34.35 15.09
N VAL A 117 13.67 35.38 15.63
CA VAL A 117 14.15 36.05 16.85
C VAL A 117 14.13 35.12 18.07
N LEU A 118 13.05 34.33 18.22
CA LEU A 118 12.93 33.35 19.30
C LEU A 118 13.97 32.24 19.19
N SER A 119 14.23 31.74 18.00
CA SER A 119 15.26 30.74 17.73
C SER A 119 16.64 31.23 18.19
N ALA A 120 17.02 32.44 17.81
CA ALA A 120 18.28 33.06 18.22
C ALA A 120 18.34 33.36 19.73
N GLN A 121 17.24 33.81 20.31
CA GLN A 121 17.18 34.15 21.74
C GLN A 121 17.20 32.92 22.65
N LEU A 122 16.54 31.84 22.25
CA LEU A 122 16.40 30.60 23.05
C LEU A 122 17.50 29.57 22.75
N ASP A 123 18.31 29.78 21.71
CA ASP A 123 19.29 28.81 21.21
C ASP A 123 18.63 27.47 20.85
N VAL A 124 17.47 27.54 20.19
CA VAL A 124 16.67 26.39 19.74
C VAL A 124 16.62 26.41 18.22
N PRO A 125 16.96 25.30 17.53
CA PRO A 125 16.97 25.26 16.07
C PRO A 125 15.58 25.55 15.48
N ARG A 126 15.54 26.37 14.40
CA ARG A 126 14.33 26.57 13.62
C ARG A 126 14.17 25.48 12.57
N ILE A 127 12.93 25.04 12.33
CA ILE A 127 12.58 24.14 11.24
C ILE A 127 11.42 24.69 10.40
N VAL A 128 11.49 24.44 9.08
CA VAL A 128 10.42 24.76 8.12
C VAL A 128 9.68 23.47 7.79
N LEU A 129 8.34 23.46 7.99
CA LEU A 129 7.52 22.26 7.91
C LEU A 129 6.78 22.08 6.56
N GLU A 130 6.79 23.08 5.69
CA GLU A 130 6.00 23.11 4.45
C GLU A 130 6.26 21.94 3.49
N ASN A 131 7.51 21.47 3.39
CA ASN A 131 7.89 20.34 2.55
C ASN A 131 8.49 19.18 3.36
N PHE A 132 8.22 19.14 4.67
CA PHE A 132 8.74 18.10 5.54
C PHE A 132 8.00 16.78 5.31
N ASN A 133 8.73 15.69 5.12
CA ASN A 133 8.17 14.36 4.94
C ASN A 133 8.00 13.67 6.30
N PHE A 134 6.79 13.66 6.83
CA PHE A 134 6.48 13.12 8.14
C PHE A 134 6.43 11.59 8.13
N ASN A 135 7.09 10.97 9.11
CA ASN A 135 7.01 9.52 9.32
C ASN A 135 5.72 9.16 10.08
N ARG A 136 4.82 8.43 9.47
CA ARG A 136 3.53 8.00 10.05
C ARG A 136 3.67 7.28 11.41
N ARG A 137 4.73 6.51 11.63
CA ARG A 137 4.99 5.85 12.93
C ARG A 137 5.24 6.86 14.04
N LEU A 138 5.96 7.93 13.74
CA LEU A 138 6.27 8.98 14.73
C LEU A 138 5.04 9.83 15.04
N ILE A 139 4.23 10.15 14.02
CA ILE A 139 2.96 10.88 14.21
C ILE A 139 2.03 10.15 15.18
N GLN A 140 1.97 8.83 15.14
CA GLN A 140 1.14 8.02 16.04
C GLN A 140 1.67 7.93 17.48
N LEU A 141 2.91 8.37 17.76
CA LEU A 141 3.47 8.35 19.12
C LEU A 141 2.83 9.38 20.04
N ILE A 142 2.38 10.53 19.50
CA ILE A 142 1.74 11.58 20.26
C ILE A 142 0.26 11.63 19.88
N PRO A 143 -0.68 11.44 20.83
CA PRO A 143 -2.11 11.54 20.57
C PRO A 143 -2.52 12.88 19.98
N GLU A 144 -3.48 12.89 19.06
CA GLU A 144 -3.98 14.09 18.37
C GLU A 144 -4.43 15.19 19.32
N GLU A 145 -5.10 14.83 20.43
CA GLU A 145 -5.54 15.78 21.47
C GLU A 145 -4.37 16.59 22.05
N ILE A 146 -3.22 15.93 22.26
CA ILE A 146 -2.01 16.57 22.79
C ILE A 146 -1.40 17.48 21.73
N VAL A 147 -1.32 17.00 20.50
CA VAL A 147 -0.75 17.71 19.35
C VAL A 147 -1.54 18.98 19.06
N ARG A 148 -2.87 18.92 19.00
CA ARG A 148 -3.75 20.09 18.79
C ARG A 148 -3.74 21.05 19.96
N LYS A 149 -3.80 20.53 21.20
CA LYS A 149 -3.84 21.35 22.42
C LYS A 149 -2.56 22.15 22.62
N TYR A 150 -1.41 21.53 22.37
CA TYR A 150 -0.11 22.16 22.68
C TYR A 150 0.62 22.70 21.46
N LYS A 151 0.04 22.57 20.25
CA LYS A 151 0.65 22.99 18.98
C LYS A 151 2.06 22.41 18.82
N VAL A 152 2.14 21.07 18.79
CA VAL A 152 3.38 20.32 18.68
C VAL A 152 3.25 19.21 17.62
N ILE A 153 4.33 18.87 16.93
CA ILE A 153 4.33 17.78 15.97
C ILE A 153 5.66 17.02 16.02
N PRO A 154 5.66 15.67 16.10
CA PRO A 154 6.89 14.88 16.08
C PRO A 154 7.51 14.85 14.68
N LEU A 155 8.84 14.96 14.59
CA LEU A 155 9.56 15.04 13.34
C LEU A 155 10.39 13.79 13.04
N PHE A 156 11.34 13.48 13.92
CA PHE A 156 12.21 12.31 13.80
C PHE A 156 12.65 11.80 15.16
N GLU A 157 13.08 10.55 15.18
CA GLU A 157 13.61 9.88 16.36
C GLU A 157 15.03 9.39 16.06
N ARG A 158 15.93 9.68 16.97
CA ARG A 158 17.30 9.19 16.92
C ARG A 158 17.79 8.83 18.32
N ASP A 159 18.36 7.63 18.48
CA ASP A 159 18.96 7.15 19.73
C ASP A 159 18.06 7.30 20.97
N GLY A 160 16.73 7.10 20.81
CA GLY A 160 15.75 7.20 21.89
C GLY A 160 15.29 8.64 22.21
N VAL A 161 15.79 9.63 21.48
CA VAL A 161 15.39 11.04 21.58
C VAL A 161 14.40 11.37 20.47
N LEU A 162 13.22 11.90 20.83
CA LEU A 162 12.19 12.33 19.89
C LEU A 162 12.30 13.84 19.68
N THR A 163 12.62 14.25 18.46
CA THR A 163 12.61 15.68 18.07
C THR A 163 11.18 16.11 17.74
N VAL A 164 10.74 17.20 18.39
CA VAL A 164 9.36 17.71 18.29
C VAL A 164 9.38 19.19 17.90
N ALA A 165 8.69 19.55 16.80
CA ALA A 165 8.47 20.96 16.48
C ALA A 165 7.35 21.52 17.35
N MET A 166 7.57 22.71 17.92
CA MET A 166 6.61 23.39 18.76
C MET A 166 6.71 24.91 18.61
N ALA A 167 5.58 25.59 18.87
CA ALA A 167 5.52 27.05 18.77
C ALA A 167 6.19 27.75 19.97
N ASP A 168 6.16 27.10 21.13
CA ASP A 168 6.76 27.61 22.37
C ASP A 168 7.63 26.54 23.06
N PRO A 169 8.94 26.50 22.75
CA PRO A 169 9.86 25.52 23.34
C PRO A 169 10.16 25.80 24.83
N THR A 170 9.68 26.90 25.39
CA THR A 170 9.85 27.22 26.83
C THR A 170 8.80 26.55 27.71
N ASN A 171 7.76 25.97 27.14
CA ASN A 171 6.69 25.32 27.87
C ASN A 171 7.11 23.94 28.39
N LEU A 172 7.78 23.91 29.52
CA LEU A 172 8.29 22.69 30.16
C LEU A 172 7.19 21.67 30.48
N ARG A 173 5.97 22.15 30.83
CA ARG A 173 4.84 21.27 31.12
C ARG A 173 4.43 20.44 29.91
N THR A 174 4.49 21.04 28.71
CA THR A 174 4.21 20.34 27.46
C THR A 174 5.28 19.29 27.19
N LEU A 175 6.56 19.62 27.34
CA LEU A 175 7.67 18.69 27.14
C LEU A 175 7.58 17.50 28.10
N ASP A 176 7.32 17.76 29.41
CA ASP A 176 7.16 16.70 30.40
C ASP A 176 5.95 15.80 30.10
N HIS A 177 4.84 16.38 29.62
CA HIS A 177 3.65 15.62 29.24
C HIS A 177 3.93 14.70 28.04
N ILE A 178 4.61 15.22 27.00
CA ILE A 178 4.98 14.42 25.82
C ILE A 178 5.97 13.33 26.24
N LYS A 179 6.98 13.65 27.06
CA LYS A 179 7.95 12.68 27.58
C LYS A 179 7.25 11.55 28.35
N PHE A 180 6.30 11.89 29.24
CA PHE A 180 5.53 10.90 29.99
C PHE A 180 4.69 9.98 29.08
N LYS A 181 4.06 10.53 28.04
CA LYS A 181 3.21 9.76 27.12
C LYS A 181 4.00 8.89 26.15
N THR A 182 5.15 9.36 25.70
CA THR A 182 5.97 8.66 24.69
C THR A 182 7.04 7.75 25.30
N GLY A 183 7.39 7.97 26.58
CA GLY A 183 8.51 7.29 27.25
C GLY A 183 9.89 7.67 26.69
N LYS A 184 9.98 8.75 25.89
CA LYS A 184 11.18 9.19 25.19
C LYS A 184 11.69 10.53 25.71
N GLU A 185 12.99 10.76 25.59
CA GLU A 185 13.56 12.11 25.78
C GLU A 185 13.11 12.99 24.61
N ILE A 186 12.79 14.26 24.92
CA ILE A 186 12.24 15.20 23.93
C ILE A 186 13.27 16.28 23.63
N ASP A 187 13.56 16.48 22.36
CA ASP A 187 14.42 17.56 21.84
C ASP A 187 13.52 18.57 21.07
N PRO A 188 13.26 19.76 21.65
CA PRO A 188 12.37 20.71 21.01
C PRO A 188 13.08 21.49 19.91
N VAL A 189 12.39 21.70 18.78
CA VAL A 189 12.74 22.65 17.74
C VAL A 189 11.60 23.64 17.54
N ILE A 190 11.92 24.87 17.07
CA ILE A 190 10.90 25.91 16.95
C ILE A 190 10.40 26.02 15.52
N SER A 191 9.08 26.19 15.36
CA SER A 191 8.45 26.51 14.08
C SER A 191 7.28 27.46 14.30
N SER A 192 6.78 28.09 13.22
CA SER A 192 5.65 28.99 13.31
C SER A 192 4.36 28.25 13.71
N GLU A 193 3.50 28.91 14.48
CA GLU A 193 2.23 28.30 14.89
C GLU A 193 1.36 27.95 13.68
N GLN A 194 1.42 28.75 12.61
CA GLN A 194 0.72 28.51 11.37
C GLN A 194 1.25 27.27 10.66
N SER A 195 2.57 27.12 10.50
CA SER A 195 3.18 25.95 9.88
C SER A 195 2.93 24.67 10.66
N ILE A 196 2.97 24.74 12.01
CA ILE A 196 2.64 23.58 12.86
C ILE A 196 1.17 23.21 12.71
N THR A 197 0.26 24.19 12.71
CA THR A 197 -1.18 23.94 12.56
C THR A 197 -1.48 23.32 11.20
N ALA A 198 -0.93 23.85 10.11
CA ALA A 198 -1.06 23.28 8.77
C ALA A 198 -0.49 21.86 8.69
N ALA A 199 0.66 21.60 9.33
CA ALA A 199 1.24 20.27 9.40
C ALA A 199 0.39 19.30 10.24
N ILE A 200 -0.23 19.76 11.33
CA ILE A 200 -1.18 18.98 12.14
C ILE A 200 -2.42 18.64 11.32
N GLU A 201 -3.03 19.62 10.66
CA GLU A 201 -4.19 19.41 9.79
C GLU A 201 -3.88 18.40 8.68
N LYS A 202 -2.73 18.51 8.04
CA LYS A 202 -2.32 17.58 6.98
C LYS A 202 -2.03 16.16 7.47
N ASN A 203 -1.55 15.96 8.70
CA ASN A 203 -1.03 14.67 9.15
C ASN A 203 -1.83 14.03 10.30
N TYR A 204 -2.60 14.81 11.07
CA TYR A 204 -3.45 14.36 12.18
C TYR A 204 -4.94 14.60 11.94
N SER A 205 -5.34 15.29 10.86
CA SER A 205 -6.77 15.35 10.52
C SER A 205 -7.31 13.93 10.52
N SER A 206 -8.41 13.73 11.23
CA SER A 206 -9.12 12.46 11.20
C SER A 206 -9.30 12.08 9.74
N GLY A 207 -9.12 10.83 9.38
CA GLY A 207 -9.30 10.37 7.99
C GLY A 207 -10.63 10.82 7.38
N LEU A 208 -11.55 11.30 8.22
CA LEU A 208 -12.81 11.94 7.87
C LEU A 208 -12.63 13.30 7.19
N GLU A 209 -11.79 14.21 7.75
CA GLU A 209 -11.57 15.54 7.17
C GLU A 209 -10.70 15.48 5.92
N GLN A 210 -9.67 14.61 5.89
CA GLN A 210 -8.89 14.34 4.68
C GLN A 210 -9.71 13.63 3.60
N MET A 211 -10.60 12.70 3.97
CA MET A 211 -11.57 12.14 3.04
C MET A 211 -12.60 13.19 2.61
N THR A 212 -13.06 14.07 3.49
CA THR A 212 -14.03 15.13 3.15
C THR A 212 -13.39 16.22 2.30
N GLU A 213 -12.11 16.52 2.48
CA GLU A 213 -11.37 17.50 1.65
C GLU A 213 -11.00 16.92 0.29
N LEU A 214 -10.66 15.63 0.21
CA LEU A 214 -10.56 14.86 -1.04
C LEU A 214 -11.95 14.70 -1.71
N LEU A 215 -13.02 14.67 -0.93
CA LEU A 215 -14.42 14.68 -1.37
C LEU A 215 -14.83 16.03 -1.98
N GLY A 216 -14.30 17.14 -1.46
CA GLY A 216 -14.61 18.49 -1.93
C GLY A 216 -13.96 18.85 -3.27
N THR A 217 -12.96 18.12 -3.73
CA THR A 217 -12.23 18.38 -4.99
C THR A 217 -12.67 17.49 -6.16
N GLN A 218 -13.39 16.41 -5.88
CA GLN A 218 -14.10 15.64 -6.92
C GLN A 218 -15.56 15.51 -6.48
N GLN A 219 -16.49 16.00 -7.30
CA GLN A 219 -17.91 15.69 -7.10
C GLN A 219 -18.03 14.17 -6.97
N PRO A 220 -18.70 13.65 -5.91
CA PRO A 220 -18.95 12.22 -5.82
C PRO A 220 -19.73 11.84 -7.06
N GLN A 221 -19.13 11.06 -7.95
CA GLN A 221 -19.92 10.40 -8.98
C GLN A 221 -20.82 9.44 -8.24
N ASP A 222 -22.12 9.65 -8.35
CA ASP A 222 -23.10 8.77 -7.74
C ASP A 222 -22.89 7.36 -8.26
N LEU A 223 -22.48 6.46 -7.36
CA LEU A 223 -22.48 5.04 -7.61
C LEU A 223 -23.90 4.54 -7.38
N ASP A 224 -24.62 4.28 -8.45
CA ASP A 224 -25.92 3.62 -8.35
C ASP A 224 -25.71 2.13 -8.10
N VAL A 225 -26.11 1.63 -6.96
CA VAL A 225 -26.22 0.20 -6.69
C VAL A 225 -27.44 -0.33 -7.44
N VAL A 226 -27.23 -1.26 -8.37
CA VAL A 226 -28.26 -1.70 -9.33
C VAL A 226 -29.39 -2.51 -8.67
N LYS A 227 -29.23 -2.91 -7.39
CA LYS A 227 -30.27 -3.54 -6.57
C LYS A 227 -30.12 -3.12 -5.11
N GLU A 228 -30.91 -2.17 -4.66
CA GLU A 228 -31.23 -1.97 -3.25
C GLU A 228 -32.75 -2.01 -3.08
N GLU A 229 -33.24 -3.01 -2.36
CA GLU A 229 -34.51 -2.87 -1.65
C GLU A 229 -34.21 -2.11 -0.36
N ASP A 230 -34.70 -0.89 -0.27
CA ASP A 230 -34.42 0.12 0.76
C ASP A 230 -35.07 -0.17 2.13
N GLU A 231 -35.00 -1.37 2.67
CA GLU A 231 -35.58 -1.64 4.01
C GLU A 231 -34.68 -1.31 5.20
N TYR A 232 -33.43 -0.84 4.98
CA TYR A 232 -32.46 -0.67 6.08
C TYR A 232 -31.92 0.75 6.27
N SER A 233 -32.34 1.72 5.47
CA SER A 233 -31.97 3.14 5.64
C SER A 233 -32.51 3.75 6.93
N ASP A 234 -33.56 3.18 7.52
CA ASP A 234 -34.29 3.72 8.68
C ASP A 234 -33.65 3.45 10.07
N LYS A 235 -32.51 2.75 10.14
CA LYS A 235 -31.91 2.38 11.44
C LYS A 235 -30.60 3.08 11.82
N LEU A 236 -30.05 3.89 10.94
CA LEU A 236 -28.92 4.77 11.27
C LEU A 236 -29.44 6.21 11.36
N SER A 237 -28.98 6.98 12.35
CA SER A 237 -29.26 8.41 12.38
C SER A 237 -28.89 9.03 11.04
N ASP A 238 -29.79 9.77 10.41
CA ASP A 238 -29.75 10.19 9.01
C ASP A 238 -28.40 10.76 8.51
N GLU A 239 -27.64 11.43 9.37
CA GLU A 239 -26.35 12.03 9.01
C GLU A 239 -25.17 11.04 9.05
N GLU A 240 -25.10 10.12 10.02
CA GLU A 240 -24.02 9.14 10.13
C GLU A 240 -24.12 8.05 9.04
N GLY A 241 -25.35 7.65 8.71
CA GLY A 241 -25.61 6.69 7.63
C GLY A 241 -25.16 7.22 6.27
N ALA A 242 -25.48 8.48 5.97
CA ALA A 242 -25.08 9.14 4.73
C ALA A 242 -23.54 9.28 4.60
N GLN A 243 -22.83 9.47 5.71
CA GLN A 243 -21.36 9.53 5.71
C GLN A 243 -20.73 8.16 5.39
N VAL A 244 -21.24 7.07 5.95
CA VAL A 244 -20.75 5.71 5.70
C VAL A 244 -20.95 5.33 4.23
N ILE A 245 -22.12 5.63 3.66
CA ILE A 245 -22.42 5.40 2.24
C ILE A 245 -21.41 6.14 1.36
N LYS A 246 -21.19 7.43 1.61
CA LYS A 246 -20.22 8.23 0.87
C LYS A 246 -18.80 7.64 0.92
N ILE A 247 -18.34 7.21 2.10
CA ILE A 247 -16.99 6.64 2.27
C ILE A 247 -16.85 5.32 1.51
N VAL A 248 -17.86 4.44 1.58
CA VAL A 248 -17.86 3.17 0.83
C VAL A 248 -17.81 3.44 -0.67
N ASN A 249 -18.64 4.36 -1.15
CA ASN A 249 -18.67 4.76 -2.57
C ASN A 249 -17.32 5.29 -3.04
N ILE A 250 -16.64 6.11 -2.22
CA ILE A 250 -15.31 6.64 -2.56
C ILE A 250 -14.27 5.54 -2.59
N ILE A 251 -14.25 4.66 -1.58
CA ILE A 251 -13.31 3.54 -1.55
C ILE A 251 -13.42 2.72 -2.84
N ILE A 252 -14.64 2.44 -3.28
CA ILE A 252 -14.88 1.63 -4.47
C ILE A 252 -14.56 2.43 -5.74
N SER A 253 -15.06 3.67 -5.86
CA SER A 253 -14.80 4.53 -7.03
C SER A 253 -13.32 4.81 -7.23
N GLN A 254 -12.60 5.12 -6.16
CA GLN A 254 -11.15 5.32 -6.22
C GLN A 254 -10.42 4.04 -6.64
N ALA A 255 -10.82 2.87 -6.13
CA ALA A 255 -10.22 1.60 -6.51
C ALA A 255 -10.42 1.31 -8.01
N ILE A 256 -11.62 1.59 -8.56
CA ILE A 256 -11.91 1.44 -9.99
C ILE A 256 -11.06 2.41 -10.82
N THR A 257 -11.00 3.67 -10.43
CA THR A 257 -10.19 4.70 -11.12
C THR A 257 -8.71 4.33 -11.14
N GLU A 258 -8.20 3.75 -10.04
CA GLU A 258 -6.83 3.28 -9.93
C GLU A 258 -6.60 1.88 -10.55
N ARG A 259 -7.62 1.28 -11.15
CA ARG A 259 -7.60 -0.06 -11.77
C ARG A 259 -7.18 -1.16 -10.80
N ALA A 260 -7.64 -1.07 -9.57
CA ALA A 260 -7.41 -2.12 -8.60
C ALA A 260 -8.21 -3.38 -8.95
N SER A 261 -7.61 -4.54 -8.83
CA SER A 261 -8.31 -5.83 -8.95
C SER A 261 -9.03 -6.23 -7.67
N ASP A 262 -8.46 -5.86 -6.51
CA ASP A 262 -9.03 -6.21 -5.21
C ASP A 262 -8.88 -5.05 -4.23
N ILE A 263 -9.88 -4.89 -3.35
CA ILE A 263 -9.89 -3.95 -2.22
C ILE A 263 -9.83 -4.78 -0.95
N HIS A 264 -8.88 -4.47 -0.07
CA HIS A 264 -8.73 -5.10 1.23
C HIS A 264 -9.03 -4.11 2.35
N VAL A 265 -10.05 -4.41 3.14
CA VAL A 265 -10.41 -3.68 4.37
C VAL A 265 -10.01 -4.56 5.55
N GLU A 266 -8.96 -4.18 6.27
CA GLU A 266 -8.29 -5.04 7.24
C GLU A 266 -8.31 -4.44 8.64
N PRO A 267 -8.93 -5.11 9.64
CA PRO A 267 -8.94 -4.63 11.00
C PRO A 267 -7.54 -4.75 11.64
N MET A 268 -7.00 -3.62 12.12
CA MET A 268 -5.79 -3.56 12.93
C MET A 268 -6.14 -3.13 14.35
N ASP A 269 -5.19 -3.18 15.29
CA ASP A 269 -5.44 -2.83 16.69
C ASP A 269 -5.83 -1.36 16.89
N ARG A 270 -5.28 -0.44 16.09
CA ARG A 270 -5.42 1.01 16.24
C ARG A 270 -6.16 1.71 15.10
N TYR A 271 -6.31 1.07 13.94
CA TYR A 271 -6.94 1.62 12.75
C TYR A 271 -7.48 0.49 11.88
N CYS A 272 -8.26 0.81 10.86
CA CYS A 272 -8.65 -0.13 9.83
C CYS A 272 -7.82 0.15 8.57
N ARG A 273 -6.98 -0.81 8.18
CA ARG A 273 -6.07 -0.67 7.04
C ARG A 273 -6.82 -0.88 5.74
N LEU A 274 -6.71 0.07 4.82
CA LEU A 274 -7.22 -0.02 3.45
C LEU A 274 -6.05 -0.27 2.49
N ARG A 275 -6.15 -1.32 1.68
CA ARG A 275 -5.18 -1.60 0.62
C ARG A 275 -5.88 -1.93 -0.68
N TYR A 276 -5.32 -1.47 -1.78
CA TYR A 276 -5.74 -1.86 -3.12
C TYR A 276 -4.70 -2.76 -3.75
N ARG A 277 -5.15 -3.80 -4.46
CA ARG A 277 -4.26 -4.61 -5.29
C ARG A 277 -4.23 -3.99 -6.68
N ILE A 278 -3.13 -3.34 -7.02
CA ILE A 278 -2.90 -2.67 -8.30
C ILE A 278 -1.75 -3.38 -9.00
N ASP A 279 -1.98 -3.80 -10.24
CA ASP A 279 -0.99 -4.55 -11.03
C ASP A 279 -0.36 -5.76 -10.30
N GLY A 280 -1.16 -6.42 -9.42
CA GLY A 280 -0.75 -7.59 -8.65
C GLY A 280 -0.18 -7.28 -7.27
N GLU A 281 0.22 -6.05 -6.96
CA GLU A 281 0.79 -5.65 -5.66
C GLU A 281 -0.21 -4.92 -4.76
N LEU A 282 -0.10 -5.14 -3.45
CA LEU A 282 -0.93 -4.44 -2.46
C LEU A 282 -0.32 -3.10 -2.11
N VAL A 283 -1.05 -2.03 -2.42
CA VAL A 283 -0.69 -0.64 -2.13
C VAL A 283 -1.56 -0.14 -0.98
N GLU A 284 -0.93 0.34 0.08
CA GLU A 284 -1.66 0.91 1.23
C GLU A 284 -2.23 2.28 0.88
N LYS A 285 -3.48 2.51 1.27
CA LYS A 285 -4.23 3.74 1.11
C LYS A 285 -4.48 4.40 2.46
N ASN A 286 -5.13 5.56 2.47
CA ASN A 286 -5.47 6.23 3.71
C ASN A 286 -6.27 5.30 4.63
N PRO A 287 -5.87 5.14 5.90
CA PRO A 287 -6.55 4.24 6.81
C PRO A 287 -7.96 4.74 7.14
N ILE A 288 -8.86 3.80 7.33
CA ILE A 288 -10.21 4.09 7.79
C ILE A 288 -10.19 4.31 9.31
N PRO A 289 -10.86 5.35 9.84
CA PRO A 289 -10.99 5.56 11.28
C PRO A 289 -11.60 4.34 11.99
N LEU A 290 -11.05 3.98 13.16
CA LEU A 290 -11.48 2.79 13.89
C LEU A 290 -12.98 2.81 14.24
N GLN A 291 -13.51 4.01 14.52
CA GLN A 291 -14.92 4.23 14.88
C GLN A 291 -15.88 3.85 13.74
N MET A 292 -15.50 4.06 12.50
CA MET A 292 -16.32 3.76 11.31
C MET A 292 -16.19 2.34 10.80
N ARG A 293 -15.24 1.55 11.32
CA ARG A 293 -14.97 0.19 10.84
C ARG A 293 -16.21 -0.70 10.85
N ALA A 294 -16.92 -0.74 11.98
CA ALA A 294 -18.09 -1.61 12.12
C ALA A 294 -19.22 -1.22 11.17
N GLN A 295 -19.42 0.08 10.96
CA GLN A 295 -20.47 0.62 10.07
C GLN A 295 -20.12 0.32 8.60
N ILE A 296 -18.85 0.48 8.18
CA ILE A 296 -18.40 0.16 6.82
C ILE A 296 -18.54 -1.34 6.54
N VAL A 297 -18.14 -2.20 7.51
CA VAL A 297 -18.32 -3.66 7.39
C VAL A 297 -19.79 -4.02 7.25
N SER A 298 -20.67 -3.44 8.08
CA SER A 298 -22.12 -3.68 7.99
C SER A 298 -22.68 -3.22 6.66
N ARG A 299 -22.29 -2.03 6.16
CA ARG A 299 -22.75 -1.54 4.86
C ARG A 299 -22.32 -2.45 3.71
N LEU A 300 -21.07 -2.90 3.69
CA LEU A 300 -20.57 -3.82 2.66
C LEU A 300 -21.30 -5.18 2.71
N LYS A 301 -21.64 -5.68 3.90
CA LYS A 301 -22.43 -6.90 4.05
C LYS A 301 -23.86 -6.73 3.53
N ILE A 302 -24.52 -5.60 3.82
CA ILE A 302 -25.85 -5.28 3.30
C ILE A 302 -25.83 -5.26 1.78
N MET A 303 -24.91 -4.47 1.18
CA MET A 303 -24.77 -4.39 -0.28
C MET A 303 -24.54 -5.75 -0.92
N SER A 304 -23.91 -6.69 -0.21
CA SER A 304 -23.57 -8.02 -0.72
C SER A 304 -24.59 -9.11 -0.36
N GLY A 305 -25.70 -8.78 0.33
CA GLY A 305 -26.71 -9.73 0.75
C GLY A 305 -26.25 -10.70 1.84
N MET A 306 -25.29 -10.29 2.71
CA MET A 306 -24.76 -11.10 3.79
C MET A 306 -25.44 -10.83 5.13
N ASP A 307 -25.41 -11.81 6.04
CA ASP A 307 -25.91 -11.66 7.41
C ASP A 307 -24.99 -10.76 8.25
N ILE A 308 -25.52 -9.62 8.71
CA ILE A 308 -24.81 -8.62 9.51
C ILE A 308 -24.53 -9.13 10.94
N ALA A 309 -25.44 -9.97 11.46
CA ALA A 309 -25.36 -10.47 12.84
C ALA A 309 -24.25 -11.55 13.00
N GLU A 310 -24.01 -12.33 11.96
CA GLU A 310 -22.99 -13.38 12.00
C GLU A 310 -21.59 -12.81 11.67
N LYS A 311 -20.69 -12.80 12.64
CA LYS A 311 -19.31 -12.29 12.54
C LYS A 311 -18.25 -13.36 12.77
N ARG A 312 -18.66 -14.59 13.12
CA ARG A 312 -17.77 -15.68 13.54
C ARG A 312 -17.45 -16.64 12.40
N LYS A 313 -18.16 -16.55 11.30
CA LYS A 313 -17.99 -17.42 10.12
C LYS A 313 -17.68 -16.58 8.88
N PRO A 314 -16.86 -17.10 7.96
CA PRO A 314 -16.70 -16.47 6.64
C PRO A 314 -18.05 -16.44 5.91
N GLN A 315 -18.24 -15.37 5.13
CA GLN A 315 -19.40 -15.22 4.26
C GLN A 315 -18.91 -14.69 2.91
N ASP A 316 -19.60 -15.10 1.85
CA ASP A 316 -19.36 -14.62 0.49
C ASP A 316 -20.66 -14.04 -0.07
N GLY A 317 -20.54 -12.94 -0.80
CA GLY A 317 -21.64 -12.25 -1.42
C GLY A 317 -21.19 -11.47 -2.65
N ARG A 318 -22.13 -10.81 -3.31
CA ARG A 318 -21.85 -10.00 -4.50
C ARG A 318 -22.85 -8.86 -4.62
N PHE A 319 -22.42 -7.78 -5.27
CA PHE A 319 -23.29 -6.70 -5.67
C PHE A 319 -22.82 -6.11 -7.00
N GLN A 320 -23.71 -5.39 -7.66
CA GLN A 320 -23.40 -4.69 -8.91
C GLN A 320 -23.51 -3.18 -8.68
N ILE A 321 -22.59 -2.44 -9.26
CA ILE A 321 -22.56 -0.98 -9.22
C ILE A 321 -22.47 -0.44 -10.64
N ARG A 322 -23.05 0.76 -10.84
CA ARG A 322 -22.85 1.53 -12.06
C ARG A 322 -21.84 2.64 -11.82
N HIS A 323 -20.75 2.63 -12.58
CA HIS A 323 -19.69 3.64 -12.53
C HIS A 323 -19.38 4.13 -13.94
N GLU A 324 -19.50 5.45 -14.19
CA GLU A 324 -19.32 6.05 -15.51
C GLU A 324 -20.15 5.37 -16.63
N GLY A 325 -21.39 4.98 -16.33
CA GLY A 325 -22.29 4.31 -17.27
C GLY A 325 -21.99 2.81 -17.50
N ARG A 326 -21.04 2.22 -16.76
CA ARG A 326 -20.66 0.80 -16.84
C ARG A 326 -21.16 0.04 -15.64
N GLU A 327 -21.61 -1.17 -15.86
CA GLU A 327 -21.95 -2.11 -14.79
C GLU A 327 -20.70 -2.91 -14.40
N ILE A 328 -20.35 -2.84 -13.12
CA ILE A 328 -19.19 -3.52 -12.53
C ILE A 328 -19.69 -4.49 -11.49
N ASP A 329 -19.33 -5.76 -11.61
CA ASP A 329 -19.63 -6.79 -10.61
C ASP A 329 -18.57 -6.78 -9.52
N VAL A 330 -18.99 -6.81 -8.25
CA VAL A 330 -18.10 -6.82 -7.09
C VAL A 330 -18.39 -8.07 -6.26
N ARG A 331 -17.43 -8.98 -6.18
CA ARG A 331 -17.50 -10.15 -5.30
C ARG A 331 -16.85 -9.83 -3.96
N VAL A 332 -17.53 -10.12 -2.88
CA VAL A 332 -17.13 -9.76 -1.52
C VAL A 332 -16.98 -11.02 -0.68
N SER A 333 -15.88 -11.12 0.02
CA SER A 333 -15.63 -12.18 1.00
C SER A 333 -15.28 -11.58 2.34
N THR A 334 -15.93 -12.07 3.42
CA THR A 334 -15.61 -11.69 4.80
C THR A 334 -14.89 -12.82 5.51
N PHE A 335 -13.96 -12.46 6.38
CA PHE A 335 -13.21 -13.42 7.17
C PHE A 335 -13.07 -12.94 8.63
N PRO A 336 -13.44 -13.77 9.64
CA PRO A 336 -13.25 -13.45 11.04
C PRO A 336 -11.77 -13.23 11.38
N ALA A 337 -11.44 -12.05 11.89
CA ALA A 337 -10.07 -11.67 12.25
C ALA A 337 -10.00 -11.27 13.72
N MET A 338 -9.02 -11.79 14.45
CA MET A 338 -8.79 -11.44 15.85
C MET A 338 -7.84 -10.23 15.93
N THR A 339 -8.20 -9.24 16.75
CA THR A 339 -7.31 -8.14 17.14
C THR A 339 -7.00 -8.23 18.63
N ARG A 340 -5.88 -7.66 19.09
CA ARG A 340 -5.44 -7.74 20.51
C ARG A 340 -6.46 -7.13 21.47
N ASN A 341 -7.25 -6.15 21.04
CA ASN A 341 -8.24 -5.44 21.85
C ASN A 341 -9.59 -6.17 21.97
N ARG A 342 -9.58 -7.51 22.05
CA ARG A 342 -10.73 -8.37 22.38
C ARG A 342 -12.00 -8.08 21.59
N GLY A 343 -12.15 -8.75 20.47
CA GLY A 343 -13.39 -8.80 19.68
C GLY A 343 -13.15 -9.50 18.36
N VAL A 344 -14.11 -10.28 17.93
CA VAL A 344 -14.14 -10.81 16.56
C VAL A 344 -14.44 -9.62 15.64
N ASN A 345 -13.48 -9.29 14.81
CA ASN A 345 -13.58 -8.31 13.75
C ASN A 345 -13.62 -9.05 12.42
N GLU A 346 -14.06 -8.38 11.38
CA GLU A 346 -14.11 -8.99 10.05
C GLU A 346 -13.14 -8.26 9.11
N LYS A 347 -12.30 -9.04 8.45
CA LYS A 347 -11.55 -8.60 7.28
C LYS A 347 -12.47 -8.76 6.07
N ILE A 348 -12.49 -7.76 5.18
CA ILE A 348 -13.23 -7.82 3.92
C ILE A 348 -12.26 -7.75 2.76
N VAL A 349 -12.49 -8.59 1.77
CA VAL A 349 -11.84 -8.52 0.45
C VAL A 349 -12.94 -8.38 -0.59
N MET A 350 -12.82 -7.36 -1.43
CA MET A 350 -13.73 -7.13 -2.56
C MET A 350 -12.93 -7.28 -3.85
N ARG A 351 -13.36 -8.19 -4.73
CA ARG A 351 -12.80 -8.32 -6.07
C ARG A 351 -13.64 -7.54 -7.06
N ILE A 352 -13.00 -6.66 -7.81
CA ILE A 352 -13.63 -5.81 -8.83
C ILE A 352 -13.54 -6.52 -10.17
N LEU A 353 -14.67 -6.78 -10.80
CA LEU A 353 -14.79 -7.40 -12.12
C LEU A 353 -15.31 -6.36 -13.10
N ASP A 354 -14.40 -5.56 -13.67
CA ASP A 354 -14.72 -4.52 -14.65
C ASP A 354 -14.69 -5.12 -16.07
N PRO A 355 -15.81 -5.14 -16.81
CA PRO A 355 -15.87 -5.67 -18.17
C PRO A 355 -14.90 -5.00 -19.15
N GLN A 356 -14.58 -3.71 -18.98
CA GLN A 356 -13.61 -3.05 -19.86
C GLN A 356 -12.18 -3.51 -19.66
N SER A 357 -11.82 -3.93 -18.45
CA SER A 357 -10.50 -4.50 -18.18
C SER A 357 -10.34 -5.90 -18.80
N SER A 358 -11.41 -6.44 -19.34
CA SER A 358 -11.57 -7.82 -19.78
C SER A 358 -11.46 -8.00 -21.29
N ASN A 359 -11.67 -6.97 -22.10
CA ASN A 359 -11.54 -6.99 -23.55
C ASN A 359 -10.08 -6.96 -24.02
N ILE A 360 -9.29 -7.94 -23.54
CA ILE A 360 -7.90 -8.08 -23.95
C ILE A 360 -7.86 -8.95 -25.19
N THR A 361 -7.48 -8.39 -26.33
CA THR A 361 -7.24 -9.15 -27.57
C THR A 361 -5.89 -9.87 -27.53
N LEU A 362 -5.72 -10.92 -28.32
CA LEU A 362 -4.42 -11.62 -28.46
C LEU A 362 -3.29 -10.65 -28.84
N ASP A 363 -3.59 -9.62 -29.63
CA ASP A 363 -2.64 -8.58 -30.03
C ASP A 363 -2.11 -7.77 -28.84
N ALA A 364 -2.96 -7.50 -27.87
CA ALA A 364 -2.63 -6.71 -26.70
C ALA A 364 -1.92 -7.51 -25.57
N MET A 365 -1.92 -8.84 -25.64
CA MET A 365 -1.36 -9.70 -24.59
C MET A 365 0.16 -9.71 -24.54
N GLY A 366 0.83 -9.23 -25.61
CA GLY A 366 2.29 -9.17 -25.67
C GLY A 366 2.95 -10.46 -26.13
N PHE A 367 2.30 -11.27 -26.95
CA PHE A 367 2.94 -12.37 -27.66
C PHE A 367 4.06 -11.85 -28.56
N MET A 368 5.18 -12.57 -28.60
CA MET A 368 6.18 -12.36 -29.66
C MET A 368 5.60 -12.80 -31.01
N PRO A 369 5.96 -12.12 -32.12
CA PRO A 369 5.29 -12.34 -33.42
C PRO A 369 5.22 -13.80 -33.86
N LEU A 370 6.32 -14.54 -33.78
CA LEU A 370 6.37 -15.96 -34.16
C LEU A 370 5.49 -16.82 -33.26
N MET A 371 5.56 -16.61 -31.95
CA MET A 371 4.76 -17.38 -30.99
C MET A 371 3.27 -17.07 -31.14
N LYS A 372 2.91 -15.81 -31.45
CA LYS A 372 1.53 -15.43 -31.76
C LYS A 372 1.00 -16.21 -32.98
N GLN A 373 1.75 -16.20 -34.06
CA GLN A 373 1.38 -16.98 -35.26
C GLN A 373 1.18 -18.46 -34.94
N GLN A 374 2.12 -19.08 -34.23
CA GLN A 374 2.01 -20.48 -33.81
C GLN A 374 0.78 -20.74 -32.93
N PHE A 375 0.46 -19.83 -32.01
CA PHE A 375 -0.73 -19.96 -31.16
C PHE A 375 -2.03 -19.77 -31.96
N GLU A 376 -2.06 -18.81 -32.89
CA GLU A 376 -3.20 -18.63 -33.81
C GLU A 376 -3.41 -19.86 -34.71
N GLU A 377 -2.36 -20.51 -35.19
CA GLU A 377 -2.45 -21.78 -35.93
C GLU A 377 -3.01 -22.92 -35.06
N LEU A 378 -2.68 -22.96 -33.76
CA LEU A 378 -3.21 -23.97 -32.85
C LEU A 378 -4.71 -23.79 -32.59
N ILE A 379 -5.16 -22.58 -32.31
CA ILE A 379 -6.57 -22.32 -31.99
C ILE A 379 -7.51 -22.44 -33.21
N THR A 380 -6.97 -22.48 -34.41
CA THR A 380 -7.75 -22.69 -35.65
C THR A 380 -7.78 -24.15 -36.09
N ARG A 381 -7.14 -25.07 -35.34
CA ARG A 381 -7.24 -26.52 -35.67
C ARG A 381 -8.65 -27.04 -35.41
N PRO A 382 -9.10 -28.01 -36.23
CA PRO A 382 -10.46 -28.52 -36.11
C PRO A 382 -10.71 -29.29 -34.80
N ASN A 383 -9.67 -29.93 -34.25
CA ASN A 383 -9.79 -30.73 -33.02
C ASN A 383 -8.45 -30.83 -32.29
N GLY A 384 -8.52 -31.24 -31.05
CA GLY A 384 -7.39 -31.39 -30.15
C GLY A 384 -7.56 -30.61 -28.87
N ILE A 385 -6.59 -30.71 -27.95
CA ILE A 385 -6.59 -30.01 -26.66
C ILE A 385 -5.47 -29.00 -26.62
N ILE A 386 -5.81 -27.76 -26.31
CA ILE A 386 -4.86 -26.69 -26.01
C ILE A 386 -4.95 -26.39 -24.51
N LEU A 387 -3.81 -26.45 -23.83
CA LEU A 387 -3.72 -26.19 -22.40
C LEU A 387 -3.02 -24.85 -22.15
N VAL A 388 -3.65 -24.00 -21.32
CA VAL A 388 -3.02 -22.80 -20.79
C VAL A 388 -2.65 -23.06 -19.34
N THR A 389 -1.37 -22.96 -18.99
CA THR A 389 -0.90 -23.31 -17.65
C THR A 389 -0.22 -22.17 -16.91
N GLY A 390 -0.31 -22.20 -15.60
CA GLY A 390 0.28 -21.20 -14.72
C GLY A 390 -0.42 -21.11 -13.37
N PRO A 391 0.14 -20.40 -12.38
CA PRO A 391 -0.50 -20.20 -11.08
C PRO A 391 -1.77 -19.36 -11.19
N THR A 392 -2.50 -19.27 -10.09
CA THR A 392 -3.62 -18.34 -9.97
C THR A 392 -3.16 -16.90 -10.21
N GLY A 393 -3.92 -16.14 -10.98
CA GLY A 393 -3.58 -14.76 -11.32
C GLY A 393 -2.55 -14.61 -12.46
N SER A 394 -2.16 -15.68 -13.17
CA SER A 394 -1.25 -15.59 -14.32
C SER A 394 -1.94 -15.13 -15.61
N GLY A 395 -3.25 -14.90 -15.63
CA GLY A 395 -4.01 -14.43 -16.78
C GLY A 395 -4.52 -15.53 -17.71
N LYS A 396 -4.60 -16.80 -17.27
CA LYS A 396 -5.05 -17.94 -18.07
C LYS A 396 -6.44 -17.73 -18.70
N SER A 397 -7.44 -17.35 -17.87
CA SER A 397 -8.82 -17.10 -18.34
C SER A 397 -8.85 -16.00 -19.40
N SER A 398 -8.11 -14.90 -19.19
CA SER A 398 -8.01 -13.81 -20.19
C SER A 398 -7.44 -14.30 -21.52
N THR A 399 -6.43 -15.19 -21.49
CA THR A 399 -5.86 -15.77 -22.72
C THR A 399 -6.85 -16.70 -23.42
N MET A 400 -7.57 -17.53 -22.67
CA MET A 400 -8.60 -18.41 -23.24
C MET A 400 -9.74 -17.60 -23.84
N TYR A 401 -10.21 -16.55 -23.15
CA TYR A 401 -11.27 -15.67 -23.66
C TYR A 401 -10.81 -14.91 -24.92
N ALA A 402 -9.57 -14.41 -24.94
CA ALA A 402 -9.00 -13.79 -26.13
C ALA A 402 -8.86 -14.79 -27.32
N ALA A 403 -8.55 -16.05 -27.02
CA ALA A 403 -8.53 -17.11 -28.03
C ALA A 403 -9.94 -17.39 -28.57
N LEU A 404 -10.95 -17.53 -27.68
CA LEU A 404 -12.34 -17.74 -28.10
C LEU A 404 -12.88 -16.58 -28.94
N GLN A 405 -12.62 -15.33 -28.53
CA GLN A 405 -13.02 -14.15 -29.31
C GLN A 405 -12.34 -14.12 -30.69
N ARG A 406 -11.10 -14.58 -30.79
CA ARG A 406 -10.31 -14.60 -32.05
C ARG A 406 -10.84 -15.62 -33.04
N ILE A 407 -11.36 -16.77 -32.55
CA ILE A 407 -11.88 -17.86 -33.36
C ILE A 407 -13.40 -17.89 -33.46
N TYR A 408 -14.08 -16.94 -32.79
CA TYR A 408 -15.52 -16.84 -32.85
C TYR A 408 -15.99 -16.59 -34.29
N ASP A 409 -16.88 -17.45 -34.73
CA ASP A 409 -17.64 -17.34 -35.98
C ASP A 409 -19.12 -17.64 -35.67
N VAL A 410 -20.04 -16.99 -36.36
CA VAL A 410 -21.48 -17.19 -36.17
C VAL A 410 -21.92 -18.62 -36.52
N THR A 411 -21.11 -19.34 -37.30
CA THR A 411 -21.37 -20.72 -37.69
C THR A 411 -20.81 -21.75 -36.71
N ALA A 412 -20.00 -21.34 -35.73
CA ALA A 412 -19.38 -22.21 -34.74
C ALA A 412 -20.12 -22.18 -33.41
N ASN A 413 -20.49 -23.36 -32.91
CA ASN A 413 -21.08 -23.47 -31.55
C ASN A 413 -19.99 -23.57 -30.51
N ILE A 414 -19.79 -22.49 -29.76
CA ILE A 414 -18.81 -22.40 -28.68
C ILE A 414 -19.52 -22.53 -27.33
N VAL A 415 -19.13 -23.54 -26.55
CA VAL A 415 -19.69 -23.78 -25.21
C VAL A 415 -18.58 -23.78 -24.16
N THR A 416 -18.79 -23.07 -23.06
CA THR A 416 -17.82 -23.04 -21.94
C THR A 416 -18.41 -23.61 -20.68
N MET A 417 -17.52 -24.03 -19.78
CA MET A 417 -17.84 -24.44 -18.42
C MET A 417 -16.80 -23.91 -17.45
N GLU A 418 -17.26 -23.10 -16.47
CA GLU A 418 -16.40 -22.23 -15.67
C GLU A 418 -16.79 -22.22 -14.18
N ASP A 419 -15.80 -21.95 -13.31
CA ASP A 419 -16.01 -21.85 -11.86
C ASP A 419 -15.28 -20.63 -11.26
N PRO A 420 -15.94 -19.48 -11.28
CA PRO A 420 -17.16 -19.08 -11.99
C PRO A 420 -16.86 -18.43 -13.36
N VAL A 421 -17.93 -18.08 -14.12
CA VAL A 421 -17.81 -17.19 -15.28
C VAL A 421 -17.28 -15.84 -14.82
N GLU A 422 -16.16 -15.38 -15.42
CA GLU A 422 -15.54 -14.10 -15.03
C GLU A 422 -16.26 -12.90 -15.65
N TYR A 423 -16.59 -12.98 -16.95
CA TYR A 423 -17.42 -12.01 -17.67
C TYR A 423 -18.05 -12.65 -18.91
N HIS A 424 -19.12 -12.05 -19.41
CA HIS A 424 -19.84 -12.56 -20.57
C HIS A 424 -19.10 -12.30 -21.88
N LEU A 425 -19.09 -13.30 -22.73
CA LEU A 425 -18.61 -13.25 -24.12
C LEU A 425 -19.80 -13.30 -25.05
N ASP A 426 -19.93 -12.31 -25.93
CA ASP A 426 -20.98 -12.30 -26.93
C ASP A 426 -20.81 -13.49 -27.89
N GLY A 427 -21.91 -14.20 -28.15
CA GLY A 427 -21.95 -15.35 -29.04
C GLY A 427 -21.41 -16.66 -28.46
N VAL A 428 -21.05 -16.70 -27.18
CA VAL A 428 -20.55 -17.89 -26.48
C VAL A 428 -21.56 -18.36 -25.42
N ASN A 429 -21.87 -19.65 -25.41
CA ASN A 429 -22.74 -20.26 -24.40
C ASN A 429 -21.92 -20.62 -23.15
N GLN A 430 -21.97 -19.77 -22.11
CA GLN A 430 -21.16 -19.93 -20.90
C GLN A 430 -21.96 -20.57 -19.77
N GLY A 431 -21.54 -21.79 -19.38
CA GLY A 431 -22.09 -22.52 -18.24
C GLY A 431 -21.26 -22.29 -16.98
N GLN A 432 -21.93 -22.03 -15.84
CA GLN A 432 -21.25 -21.90 -14.55
C GLN A 432 -21.51 -23.12 -13.66
N ILE A 433 -20.43 -23.67 -13.09
CA ILE A 433 -20.46 -24.77 -12.13
C ILE A 433 -21.28 -24.39 -10.89
N ASN A 434 -22.08 -25.32 -10.40
CA ASN A 434 -22.85 -25.16 -9.17
C ASN A 434 -22.81 -26.45 -8.33
N PRO A 435 -21.79 -26.62 -7.49
CA PRO A 435 -21.65 -27.83 -6.66
C PRO A 435 -22.81 -28.05 -5.70
N LYS A 436 -23.49 -26.97 -5.24
CA LYS A 436 -24.66 -27.09 -4.36
C LYS A 436 -25.86 -27.72 -5.07
N ALA A 437 -25.97 -27.56 -6.38
CA ALA A 437 -26.98 -28.19 -7.21
C ALA A 437 -26.50 -29.53 -7.80
N GLY A 438 -25.30 -30.00 -7.46
CA GLY A 438 -24.70 -31.22 -8.02
C GLY A 438 -24.14 -31.06 -9.43
N PHE A 439 -24.02 -29.82 -9.95
CA PHE A 439 -23.49 -29.54 -11.28
C PHE A 439 -21.98 -29.36 -11.22
N THR A 440 -21.25 -30.41 -11.56
CA THR A 440 -19.78 -30.49 -11.56
C THR A 440 -19.21 -30.31 -12.98
N PHE A 441 -17.86 -30.17 -13.10
CA PHE A 441 -17.19 -30.14 -14.40
C PHE A 441 -17.43 -31.42 -15.21
N ALA A 442 -17.38 -32.58 -14.59
CA ALA A 442 -17.63 -33.86 -15.27
C ALA A 442 -19.07 -33.97 -15.76
N ASP A 443 -20.08 -33.60 -14.94
CA ASP A 443 -21.48 -33.63 -15.36
C ASP A 443 -21.76 -32.66 -16.49
N GLY A 444 -21.16 -31.48 -16.40
CA GLY A 444 -21.28 -30.46 -17.44
C GLY A 444 -20.66 -30.93 -18.76
N MET A 445 -19.48 -31.52 -18.74
CA MET A 445 -18.85 -32.07 -19.95
C MET A 445 -19.71 -33.14 -20.63
N ARG A 446 -20.29 -34.10 -19.85
CA ARG A 446 -21.24 -35.07 -20.42
C ARG A 446 -22.46 -34.39 -21.06
N SER A 447 -22.88 -33.25 -20.57
CA SER A 447 -24.01 -32.50 -21.12
C SER A 447 -23.62 -31.70 -22.35
N ILE A 448 -22.45 -31.05 -22.34
CA ILE A 448 -21.93 -30.26 -23.47
C ILE A 448 -21.76 -31.13 -24.72
N LEU A 449 -21.26 -32.37 -24.62
CA LEU A 449 -21.11 -33.30 -25.75
C LEU A 449 -22.45 -33.64 -26.45
N ARG A 450 -23.59 -33.31 -25.83
CA ARG A 450 -24.93 -33.47 -26.44
C ARG A 450 -25.53 -32.15 -26.93
N GLN A 451 -24.75 -31.05 -26.87
CA GLN A 451 -25.16 -29.73 -27.30
C GLN A 451 -24.60 -29.36 -28.70
N ASP A 452 -24.11 -30.33 -29.44
CA ASP A 452 -23.49 -30.14 -30.77
C ASP A 452 -22.42 -29.05 -30.79
N PRO A 453 -21.40 -29.11 -29.90
CA PRO A 453 -20.38 -28.09 -29.82
C PRO A 453 -19.32 -28.31 -30.91
N ASP A 454 -18.76 -27.21 -31.44
CA ASP A 454 -17.53 -27.25 -32.23
C ASP A 454 -16.32 -27.00 -31.35
N ILE A 455 -16.44 -26.04 -30.44
CA ILE A 455 -15.38 -25.60 -29.54
C ILE A 455 -15.87 -25.65 -28.09
N ILE A 456 -15.08 -26.30 -27.25
CA ILE A 456 -15.38 -26.46 -25.83
C ILE A 456 -14.30 -25.78 -25.02
N MET A 457 -14.68 -24.95 -24.04
CA MET A 457 -13.74 -24.45 -23.04
C MET A 457 -14.09 -25.01 -21.67
N VAL A 458 -13.13 -25.69 -21.04
CA VAL A 458 -13.23 -26.16 -19.65
C VAL A 458 -12.35 -25.27 -18.79
N GLY A 459 -12.92 -24.55 -17.85
CA GLY A 459 -12.21 -23.58 -17.01
C GLY A 459 -10.93 -24.16 -16.42
N GLU A 460 -10.98 -25.37 -15.90
CA GLU A 460 -9.78 -26.10 -15.45
C GLU A 460 -10.03 -27.61 -15.35
N MET A 461 -8.94 -28.39 -15.48
CA MET A 461 -8.91 -29.84 -15.26
C MET A 461 -8.26 -30.13 -13.90
N ARG A 462 -9.07 -30.58 -12.93
CA ARG A 462 -8.59 -30.89 -11.57
C ARG A 462 -8.56 -32.38 -11.26
N ASP A 463 -9.39 -33.16 -11.91
CA ASP A 463 -9.64 -34.55 -11.65
C ASP A 463 -9.57 -35.40 -12.93
N LEU A 464 -9.39 -36.70 -12.76
CA LEU A 464 -9.24 -37.66 -13.85
C LEU A 464 -10.49 -37.68 -14.75
N GLU A 465 -11.69 -37.65 -14.15
CA GLU A 465 -12.94 -37.76 -14.90
C GLU A 465 -13.14 -36.58 -15.86
N THR A 466 -12.88 -35.35 -15.43
CA THR A 466 -12.92 -34.17 -16.29
C THR A 466 -11.88 -34.26 -17.43
N CYS A 467 -10.67 -34.76 -17.12
CA CYS A 467 -9.63 -34.94 -18.11
C CYS A 467 -10.02 -36.00 -19.18
N GLU A 468 -10.57 -37.15 -18.77
CA GLU A 468 -11.04 -38.21 -19.68
C GLU A 468 -12.15 -37.70 -20.61
N MET A 469 -13.09 -36.91 -20.07
CA MET A 469 -14.15 -36.31 -20.88
C MET A 469 -13.61 -35.31 -21.92
N ALA A 470 -12.63 -34.50 -21.54
CA ALA A 470 -11.97 -33.56 -22.45
C ALA A 470 -11.20 -34.30 -23.56
N ILE A 471 -10.51 -35.39 -23.22
CA ILE A 471 -9.83 -36.25 -24.18
C ILE A 471 -10.84 -36.90 -25.16
N GLN A 472 -11.95 -37.43 -24.63
CA GLN A 472 -13.00 -38.01 -25.43
C GLN A 472 -13.57 -36.96 -26.42
N ALA A 473 -13.83 -35.74 -25.98
CA ALA A 473 -14.27 -34.64 -26.82
C ALA A 473 -13.25 -34.39 -27.96
N ALA A 474 -11.97 -34.30 -27.65
CA ALA A 474 -10.92 -34.06 -28.65
C ALA A 474 -10.79 -35.22 -29.65
N LEU A 475 -10.92 -36.47 -29.22
CA LEU A 475 -10.89 -37.65 -30.09
C LEU A 475 -12.12 -37.76 -31.00
N THR A 476 -13.24 -37.19 -30.56
CA THR A 476 -14.50 -37.17 -31.33
C THR A 476 -14.63 -35.94 -32.25
N GLY A 477 -13.58 -35.12 -32.37
CA GLY A 477 -13.51 -34.08 -33.40
C GLY A 477 -13.66 -32.64 -32.90
N HIS A 478 -13.68 -32.41 -31.58
CA HIS A 478 -13.87 -31.07 -31.00
C HIS A 478 -12.55 -30.41 -30.66
N LEU A 479 -12.48 -29.10 -30.79
CA LEU A 479 -11.39 -28.31 -30.22
C LEU A 479 -11.69 -28.01 -28.74
N VAL A 480 -10.78 -28.41 -27.85
CA VAL A 480 -10.91 -28.21 -26.40
C VAL A 480 -9.85 -27.25 -25.88
N LEU A 481 -10.25 -26.21 -25.23
CA LEU A 481 -9.38 -25.31 -24.50
C LEU A 481 -9.55 -25.54 -22.99
N SER A 482 -8.44 -25.66 -22.25
CA SER A 482 -8.53 -25.81 -20.80
C SER A 482 -7.31 -25.26 -20.07
N THR A 483 -7.36 -25.26 -18.73
CA THR A 483 -6.22 -24.82 -17.90
C THR A 483 -5.73 -25.90 -16.96
N LEU A 484 -4.44 -25.77 -16.63
CA LEU A 484 -3.77 -26.53 -15.57
C LEU A 484 -2.98 -25.59 -14.66
N HIS A 485 -2.62 -26.10 -13.49
CA HIS A 485 -1.74 -25.40 -12.54
C HIS A 485 -0.36 -26.06 -12.53
N THR A 486 0.48 -25.75 -13.53
CA THR A 486 1.88 -26.18 -13.58
C THR A 486 2.82 -24.98 -13.77
N ASN A 487 4.11 -25.16 -13.46
CA ASN A 487 5.08 -24.08 -13.49
C ASN A 487 5.58 -23.72 -14.89
N ASP A 488 5.66 -24.68 -15.76
CA ASP A 488 6.06 -24.54 -17.17
C ASP A 488 5.23 -25.47 -18.06
N SER A 489 5.45 -25.40 -19.36
CA SER A 489 4.68 -26.17 -20.36
C SER A 489 4.99 -27.66 -20.33
N ALA A 490 6.25 -28.06 -20.10
CA ALA A 490 6.65 -29.47 -20.07
C ALA A 490 6.07 -30.20 -18.85
N ALA A 491 5.96 -29.52 -17.72
CA ALA A 491 5.38 -30.07 -16.48
C ALA A 491 3.88 -30.42 -16.62
N ALA A 492 3.19 -29.87 -17.61
CA ALA A 492 1.79 -30.21 -17.85
C ALA A 492 1.61 -31.69 -18.25
N PHE A 493 2.53 -32.26 -19.03
CA PHE A 493 2.49 -33.68 -19.38
C PHE A 493 2.63 -34.59 -18.16
N THR A 494 3.61 -34.30 -17.30
CA THR A 494 3.81 -35.03 -16.05
C THR A 494 2.55 -34.91 -15.15
N ARG A 495 1.98 -33.72 -15.07
CA ARG A 495 0.76 -33.49 -14.26
C ARG A 495 -0.43 -34.30 -14.74
N LEU A 496 -0.64 -34.40 -16.07
CA LEU A 496 -1.70 -35.22 -16.62
C LEU A 496 -1.48 -36.71 -16.36
N MET A 497 -0.24 -37.20 -16.47
CA MET A 497 0.11 -38.58 -16.11
C MET A 497 -0.09 -38.86 -14.61
N ASP A 498 0.27 -37.92 -13.74
CA ASP A 498 0.07 -38.01 -12.28
C ASP A 498 -1.42 -38.04 -11.90
N MET A 499 -2.27 -37.41 -12.68
CA MET A 499 -3.73 -37.46 -12.52
C MET A 499 -4.33 -38.82 -12.99
N GLY A 500 -3.53 -39.73 -13.57
CA GLY A 500 -3.93 -41.05 -13.95
C GLY A 500 -4.17 -41.24 -15.47
N LEU A 501 -3.93 -40.20 -16.27
CA LEU A 501 -4.11 -40.31 -17.71
C LEU A 501 -3.03 -41.17 -18.38
N GLU A 502 -3.43 -42.05 -19.30
CA GLU A 502 -2.50 -42.87 -20.06
C GLU A 502 -1.73 -42.04 -21.09
N PRO A 503 -0.41 -42.26 -21.23
CA PRO A 503 0.45 -41.49 -22.14
C PRO A 503 -0.03 -41.43 -23.60
N TYR A 504 -0.58 -42.54 -24.13
CA TYR A 504 -1.08 -42.58 -25.51
C TYR A 504 -2.27 -41.66 -25.73
N LEU A 505 -3.12 -41.45 -24.74
CA LEU A 505 -4.25 -40.51 -24.82
C LEU A 505 -3.75 -39.06 -24.83
N ILE A 506 -2.77 -38.74 -24.00
CA ILE A 506 -2.14 -37.43 -23.93
C ILE A 506 -1.49 -37.08 -25.26
N THR A 507 -0.69 -38.00 -25.83
CA THR A 507 0.05 -37.75 -27.08
C THR A 507 -0.83 -37.67 -28.32
N SER A 508 -2.01 -38.30 -28.31
CA SER A 508 -2.96 -38.25 -29.42
C SER A 508 -3.87 -37.03 -29.41
N THR A 509 -4.00 -36.35 -28.27
CA THR A 509 -5.00 -35.28 -28.13
C THR A 509 -4.40 -33.90 -27.84
N ILE A 510 -3.28 -33.80 -27.09
CA ILE A 510 -2.66 -32.52 -26.80
C ILE A 510 -1.92 -31.97 -28.00
N ILE A 511 -2.38 -30.83 -28.53
CA ILE A 511 -1.79 -30.17 -29.71
C ILE A 511 -0.92 -28.95 -29.34
N GLY A 512 -1.08 -28.40 -28.12
CA GLY A 512 -0.28 -27.28 -27.64
C GLY A 512 -0.45 -27.02 -26.17
N ILE A 513 0.63 -26.58 -25.53
CA ILE A 513 0.65 -26.17 -24.10
C ILE A 513 1.31 -24.82 -24.02
N LEU A 514 0.56 -23.83 -23.53
CA LEU A 514 1.01 -22.46 -23.33
C LEU A 514 1.18 -22.17 -21.83
N ALA A 515 2.43 -22.13 -21.35
CA ALA A 515 2.68 -21.64 -20.00
C ALA A 515 2.72 -20.11 -19.97
N GLN A 516 2.19 -19.53 -18.90
CA GLN A 516 2.01 -18.08 -18.80
C GLN A 516 2.29 -17.56 -17.40
N ARG A 517 2.90 -16.36 -17.32
CA ARG A 517 3.05 -15.53 -16.12
C ARG A 517 2.73 -14.10 -16.47
N LEU A 518 2.32 -13.31 -15.46
CA LEU A 518 2.20 -11.86 -15.58
C LEU A 518 3.35 -11.17 -14.84
N VAL A 519 3.94 -10.19 -15.52
CA VAL A 519 4.94 -9.27 -14.96
C VAL A 519 4.41 -7.84 -15.06
N ARG A 520 4.88 -6.92 -14.20
CA ARG A 520 4.48 -5.52 -14.31
C ARG A 520 5.09 -4.87 -15.53
N SER A 521 4.29 -4.11 -16.26
CA SER A 521 4.73 -3.33 -17.41
C SER A 521 5.38 -2.03 -16.97
N LEU A 522 6.56 -1.70 -17.49
CA LEU A 522 7.24 -0.45 -17.22
C LEU A 522 6.42 0.76 -17.71
N CYS A 523 6.35 1.78 -16.88
CA CYS A 523 5.76 3.05 -17.28
C CYS A 523 6.58 3.69 -18.40
N GLN A 524 6.02 3.79 -19.58
CA GLN A 524 6.74 4.28 -20.76
C GLN A 524 7.19 5.75 -20.63
N ARG A 525 6.54 6.54 -19.74
CA ARG A 525 6.86 7.93 -19.51
C ARG A 525 8.10 8.16 -18.63
N CYS A 526 8.36 7.25 -17.69
CA CYS A 526 9.42 7.45 -16.70
C CYS A 526 10.45 6.34 -16.60
N LYS A 527 10.42 5.36 -17.52
CA LYS A 527 11.47 4.34 -17.56
C LYS A 527 12.82 4.98 -17.87
N GLU A 528 13.88 4.51 -17.23
CA GLU A 528 15.25 4.95 -17.47
C GLU A 528 16.08 3.80 -18.01
N ALA A 529 16.79 4.04 -19.12
CA ALA A 529 17.76 3.11 -19.65
C ALA A 529 19.02 3.11 -18.76
N TYR A 530 19.61 1.94 -18.54
CA TYR A 530 20.87 1.78 -17.84
C TYR A 530 21.71 0.67 -18.47
N GLU A 531 23.02 0.74 -18.25
CA GLU A 531 23.95 -0.32 -18.62
C GLU A 531 24.11 -1.25 -17.41
N PRO A 532 23.70 -2.53 -17.53
CA PRO A 532 23.83 -3.50 -16.45
C PRO A 532 25.30 -3.87 -16.20
N ASP A 533 25.64 -4.24 -14.99
CA ASP A 533 26.96 -4.75 -14.66
C ASP A 533 27.23 -6.14 -15.29
N ALA A 534 28.50 -6.50 -15.40
CA ALA A 534 28.91 -7.74 -16.03
C ALA A 534 28.43 -8.99 -15.24
N GLU A 535 28.27 -8.86 -13.94
CA GLU A 535 27.81 -9.95 -13.07
C GLU A 535 26.33 -10.26 -13.31
N LEU A 536 25.49 -9.23 -13.40
CA LEU A 536 24.07 -9.37 -13.74
C LEU A 536 23.93 -10.01 -15.13
N LEU A 537 24.65 -9.50 -16.15
CA LEU A 537 24.62 -10.03 -17.51
C LEU A 537 24.98 -11.51 -17.56
N LYS A 538 26.04 -11.90 -16.85
CA LYS A 538 26.46 -13.30 -16.75
C LYS A 538 25.38 -14.16 -16.08
N ARG A 539 24.76 -13.68 -15.01
CA ARG A 539 23.70 -14.39 -14.27
C ARG A 539 22.44 -14.62 -15.11
N ILE A 540 22.10 -13.68 -16.00
CA ILE A 540 20.91 -13.77 -16.87
C ILE A 540 21.23 -14.31 -18.27
N GLY A 541 22.50 -14.64 -18.56
CA GLY A 541 22.93 -15.21 -19.83
C GLY A 541 22.88 -14.24 -21.02
N LEU A 542 22.98 -12.94 -20.78
CA LEU A 542 23.00 -11.92 -21.83
C LEU A 542 24.43 -11.43 -22.13
N LYS A 543 24.63 -10.95 -23.38
CA LYS A 543 25.91 -10.41 -23.84
C LYS A 543 26.15 -9.00 -23.31
N ALA A 544 27.42 -8.60 -23.22
CA ALA A 544 27.80 -7.22 -22.90
C ALA A 544 27.30 -6.23 -23.97
N GLY A 545 27.05 -4.99 -23.57
CA GLY A 545 26.57 -3.91 -24.44
C GLY A 545 25.05 -3.84 -24.62
N ILE A 546 24.30 -4.65 -23.91
CA ILE A 546 22.83 -4.60 -23.93
C ILE A 546 22.36 -3.51 -22.94
N ARG A 547 21.42 -2.65 -23.39
CA ARG A 547 20.71 -1.72 -22.51
C ARG A 547 19.52 -2.39 -21.87
N LEU A 548 19.35 -2.17 -20.59
CA LEU A 548 18.16 -2.55 -19.83
C LEU A 548 17.47 -1.30 -19.30
N TYR A 549 16.26 -1.49 -18.74
CA TYR A 549 15.46 -0.37 -18.23
C TYR A 549 15.05 -0.63 -16.79
N LYS A 550 15.03 0.44 -16.00
CA LYS A 550 14.58 0.44 -14.61
C LYS A 550 13.37 1.35 -14.40
N ALA A 551 12.59 1.06 -13.37
CA ALA A 551 11.47 1.86 -12.94
C ALA A 551 11.96 3.09 -12.15
N LYS A 552 11.52 4.33 -12.55
CA LYS A 552 11.86 5.55 -11.82
C LYS A 552 10.69 6.04 -10.95
N GLY A 553 9.50 6.09 -11.51
CA GLY A 553 8.31 6.68 -10.89
C GLY A 553 7.99 8.07 -11.44
N CYS A 554 6.69 8.34 -11.61
CA CYS A 554 6.14 9.66 -11.99
C CYS A 554 4.66 9.73 -11.59
N ALA A 555 4.04 10.91 -11.72
CA ALA A 555 2.63 11.10 -11.38
C ALA A 555 1.68 10.15 -12.16
N GLN A 556 2.00 9.83 -13.43
CA GLN A 556 1.16 8.95 -14.24
C GLN A 556 1.11 7.49 -13.75
N CYS A 557 2.17 7.01 -13.12
CA CYS A 557 2.25 5.67 -12.53
C CYS A 557 2.17 5.71 -10.99
N GLN A 558 1.71 6.79 -10.40
CA GLN A 558 1.63 6.98 -8.95
C GLN A 558 2.96 6.67 -8.23
N ASN A 559 4.07 7.10 -8.83
CA ASN A 559 5.44 6.90 -8.37
C ASN A 559 5.91 5.44 -8.26
N THR A 560 5.17 4.47 -8.79
CA THR A 560 5.57 3.05 -8.78
C THR A 560 6.60 2.71 -9.85
N GLY A 561 6.67 3.49 -10.94
CA GLY A 561 7.47 3.19 -12.12
C GLY A 561 6.86 2.14 -13.05
N TYR A 562 5.69 1.57 -12.70
CA TYR A 562 4.97 0.55 -13.49
C TYR A 562 3.55 0.99 -13.78
N LYS A 563 2.99 0.53 -14.89
CA LYS A 563 1.59 0.76 -15.27
C LYS A 563 1.04 -0.38 -16.10
N GLY A 564 0.16 -1.17 -15.50
CA GLY A 564 -0.41 -2.35 -16.10
C GLY A 564 0.50 -3.59 -16.00
N ARG A 565 0.04 -4.69 -16.57
CA ARG A 565 0.71 -5.98 -16.58
C ARG A 565 0.93 -6.44 -18.00
N LEU A 566 1.98 -7.22 -18.21
CA LEU A 566 2.38 -7.85 -19.47
C LEU A 566 2.51 -9.34 -19.22
N ALA A 567 2.00 -10.16 -20.14
CA ALA A 567 2.21 -11.60 -20.07
C ALA A 567 3.58 -11.97 -20.64
N ILE A 568 4.20 -12.99 -20.05
CA ILE A 568 5.32 -13.73 -20.60
C ILE A 568 4.88 -15.16 -20.84
N PHE A 569 5.34 -15.74 -21.94
CA PHE A 569 4.83 -16.98 -22.48
C PHE A 569 5.92 -18.00 -22.77
N GLU A 570 5.53 -19.28 -22.69
CA GLU A 570 6.32 -20.43 -23.12
C GLU A 570 5.36 -21.38 -23.86
N LEU A 571 5.49 -21.48 -25.19
CA LEU A 571 4.63 -22.32 -26.01
C LEU A 571 5.36 -23.61 -26.39
N LEU A 572 4.78 -24.75 -26.03
CA LEU A 572 5.24 -26.07 -26.38
C LEU A 572 4.23 -26.71 -27.33
N MET A 573 4.67 -27.04 -28.55
CA MET A 573 3.92 -27.81 -29.53
C MET A 573 4.54 -29.22 -29.64
N PRO A 574 3.80 -30.28 -29.28
CA PRO A 574 4.34 -31.63 -29.29
C PRO A 574 4.72 -32.08 -30.71
N ASP A 575 5.96 -32.54 -30.87
CA ASP A 575 6.44 -33.27 -32.06
C ASP A 575 6.58 -34.78 -31.77
N GLU A 576 6.94 -35.57 -32.77
CA GLU A 576 7.11 -37.01 -32.64
C GLU A 576 8.08 -37.40 -31.50
N GLN A 577 9.14 -36.63 -31.28
CA GLN A 577 10.11 -36.95 -30.24
C GLN A 577 9.57 -36.62 -28.85
N ILE A 578 8.82 -35.52 -28.69
CA ILE A 578 8.13 -35.20 -27.44
C ILE A 578 7.09 -36.28 -27.15
N GLN A 579 6.32 -36.71 -28.15
CA GLN A 579 5.37 -37.82 -28.02
C GLN A 579 6.04 -39.11 -27.54
N LYS A 580 7.21 -39.46 -28.10
CA LYS A 580 8.01 -40.63 -27.67
C LYS A 580 8.46 -40.49 -26.21
N LEU A 581 8.94 -39.29 -25.79
CA LEU A 581 9.34 -39.02 -24.40
C LEU A 581 8.14 -39.17 -23.46
N VAL A 582 6.97 -38.63 -23.82
CA VAL A 582 5.74 -38.76 -23.03
C VAL A 582 5.31 -40.22 -22.91
N MET A 583 5.37 -40.98 -24.02
CA MET A 583 5.08 -42.43 -24.01
C MET A 583 6.01 -43.22 -23.10
N GLN A 584 7.26 -42.78 -22.95
CA GLN A 584 8.27 -43.37 -22.06
C GLN A 584 8.11 -42.85 -20.61
N ARG A 585 7.11 -42.02 -20.32
CA ARG A 585 6.89 -41.36 -19.02
C ARG A 585 8.10 -40.55 -18.58
N ALA A 586 8.79 -39.91 -19.53
CA ALA A 586 9.93 -39.05 -19.24
C ALA A 586 9.54 -37.87 -18.33
N VAL A 587 10.47 -37.45 -17.46
CA VAL A 587 10.26 -36.31 -16.58
C VAL A 587 10.24 -34.99 -17.35
N ALA A 588 9.55 -33.97 -16.81
CA ALA A 588 9.42 -32.67 -17.47
C ALA A 588 10.78 -32.03 -17.85
N ALA A 589 11.83 -32.26 -17.07
CA ALA A 589 13.18 -31.75 -17.35
C ALA A 589 13.76 -32.31 -18.64
N GLU A 590 13.54 -33.59 -18.95
CA GLU A 590 14.03 -34.22 -20.18
C GLU A 590 13.31 -33.67 -21.40
N ILE A 591 11.99 -33.49 -21.32
CA ILE A 591 11.19 -32.86 -22.38
C ILE A 591 11.67 -31.43 -22.62
N LYS A 592 11.87 -30.65 -21.57
CA LYS A 592 12.37 -29.27 -21.65
C LYS A 592 13.76 -29.21 -22.27
N GLN A 593 14.68 -30.09 -21.87
CA GLN A 593 16.02 -30.15 -22.43
C GLN A 593 15.99 -30.47 -23.94
N TYR A 594 15.12 -31.39 -24.38
CA TYR A 594 14.93 -31.66 -25.77
C TYR A 594 14.47 -30.42 -26.54
N CYS A 595 13.43 -29.71 -26.03
CA CYS A 595 12.92 -28.50 -26.67
C CYS A 595 14.01 -27.42 -26.81
N LEU A 596 14.83 -27.24 -25.76
CA LEU A 596 15.94 -26.27 -25.76
C LEU A 596 17.03 -26.63 -26.77
N LYS A 597 17.37 -27.93 -26.92
CA LYS A 597 18.36 -28.44 -27.90
C LYS A 597 17.88 -28.32 -29.32
N LYS A 598 16.61 -28.60 -29.59
CA LYS A 598 15.99 -28.49 -30.91
C LYS A 598 16.02 -27.06 -31.44
N GLY A 599 15.93 -26.06 -30.56
CA GLY A 599 15.81 -24.66 -30.93
C GLY A 599 14.38 -24.25 -31.31
N GLY A 600 14.14 -22.94 -31.39
CA GLY A 600 12.80 -22.39 -31.67
C GLY A 600 11.82 -22.44 -30.50
N PHE A 601 12.27 -22.90 -29.34
CA PHE A 601 11.52 -22.92 -28.09
C PHE A 601 12.04 -21.83 -27.14
N ASP A 602 11.17 -20.93 -26.76
CA ASP A 602 11.49 -19.88 -25.78
C ASP A 602 10.84 -20.23 -24.46
N THR A 603 11.67 -20.29 -23.39
CA THR A 603 11.18 -20.43 -22.02
C THR A 603 10.52 -19.14 -21.55
N LEU A 604 9.69 -19.21 -20.50
CA LEU A 604 9.12 -18.03 -19.84
C LEU A 604 10.20 -16.97 -19.53
N ARG A 605 11.37 -17.41 -19.07
CA ARG A 605 12.50 -16.53 -18.75
C ARG A 605 13.09 -15.86 -19.99
N ARG A 606 13.28 -16.60 -21.09
CA ARG A 606 13.80 -16.05 -22.35
C ARG A 606 12.85 -15.03 -22.96
N ASP A 607 11.55 -15.33 -23.02
CA ASP A 607 10.53 -14.40 -23.48
C ASP A 607 10.50 -13.13 -22.60
N GLY A 608 10.54 -13.31 -21.28
CA GLY A 608 10.58 -12.19 -20.32
C GLY A 608 11.83 -11.32 -20.49
N LEU A 609 13.01 -11.90 -20.67
CA LEU A 609 14.25 -11.16 -20.87
C LEU A 609 14.27 -10.38 -22.19
N ARG A 610 13.70 -10.92 -23.27
CA ARG A 610 13.50 -10.17 -24.53
C ARG A 610 12.65 -8.93 -24.29
N LYS A 611 11.53 -9.07 -23.59
CA LYS A 611 10.64 -7.96 -23.23
C LYS A 611 11.32 -6.95 -22.30
N ALA A 612 12.24 -7.39 -21.45
CA ALA A 612 13.03 -6.48 -20.62
C ALA A 612 14.06 -5.68 -21.45
N ILE A 613 14.67 -6.28 -22.47
CA ILE A 613 15.56 -5.60 -23.43
C ILE A 613 14.78 -4.55 -24.23
N GLU A 614 13.55 -4.82 -24.61
CA GLU A 614 12.65 -3.89 -25.32
C GLU A 614 12.14 -2.77 -24.39
N GLY A 615 12.40 -2.84 -23.08
CA GLY A 615 11.94 -1.87 -22.09
C GLY A 615 10.44 -1.92 -21.83
N LEU A 616 9.84 -3.10 -21.95
CA LEU A 616 8.44 -3.36 -21.62
C LEU A 616 8.26 -3.75 -20.17
N THR A 617 9.28 -4.41 -19.57
CA THR A 617 9.34 -4.78 -18.15
C THR A 617 10.77 -4.64 -17.63
N THR A 618 11.01 -5.02 -16.38
CA THR A 618 12.37 -5.04 -15.80
C THR A 618 12.88 -6.48 -15.62
N VAL A 619 14.19 -6.63 -15.51
CA VAL A 619 14.82 -7.94 -15.24
C VAL A 619 14.37 -8.50 -13.89
N GLU A 620 14.23 -7.64 -12.88
CA GLU A 620 13.78 -8.07 -11.54
C GLU A 620 12.38 -8.68 -11.58
N GLN A 621 11.47 -8.11 -12.38
CA GLN A 621 10.13 -8.65 -12.56
C GLN A 621 10.16 -10.02 -13.23
N VAL A 622 11.00 -10.20 -14.24
CA VAL A 622 11.15 -11.49 -14.94
C VAL A 622 11.73 -12.53 -14.00
N LEU A 623 12.83 -12.22 -13.29
CA LEU A 623 13.47 -13.13 -12.35
C LEU A 623 12.55 -13.52 -11.19
N GLY A 624 11.73 -12.58 -10.70
CA GLY A 624 10.75 -12.85 -9.64
C GLY A 624 9.59 -13.74 -10.08
N ALA A 625 9.25 -13.73 -11.38
CA ALA A 625 8.14 -14.49 -11.93
C ALA A 625 8.55 -15.86 -12.51
N THR A 626 9.84 -16.09 -12.76
CA THR A 626 10.36 -17.29 -13.43
C THR A 626 11.38 -18.04 -12.58
N GLN A 627 11.38 -19.38 -12.71
CA GLN A 627 12.45 -20.22 -12.16
C GLN A 627 13.68 -20.16 -13.08
N ASN A 628 14.83 -20.63 -12.59
CA ASN A 628 16.02 -20.81 -13.42
C ASN A 628 15.75 -21.90 -14.46
N ASP A 629 16.17 -21.65 -15.71
CA ASP A 629 16.10 -22.62 -16.82
C ASP A 629 17.09 -23.75 -16.63
#